data_2097ca3c4ddea27a3a596b50f69c3f18
#
_entry.id   2097ca3c4ddea27a3a596b50f69c3f18
#
_cell.length_a   1.000
_cell.length_b   1.000
_cell.length_c   1.000
_cell.angle_alpha   90.00
_cell.angle_beta   90.00
_cell.angle_gamma   90.00
#
_symmetry.space_group_name_H-M   'P 1'
#
loop_
_entity.id
_entity.type
_entity.pdbx_description
1 polymer ?
#
loop_
_entity_poly.entity_id
_entity_poly.type
_entity_poly.pdbx_seq_one_letter_code
_entity_poly.pdbx_strand_id
1 'polypeptide(L)'
;MVAPARRPIEYLSSELDRLDDAALLAMRACNLPVRLEGVLAWRVGRLHRELKTRGIVALPHTWLSEEFFTPDGVLGFAIPFYLAHRRLMRLERAQMLEVEGAGEVESRRIFRHEAGHCLDEAYAFHQRDRYRELFGDAGQEYPTFYKPKPESSDYVINLAGWYAQGHPVEDFAETFAVWLNPYCDWRSDYQRWPLALRKLEYVDEIMREIAGKPPIKADRHEVEPMRTLTHPLHEHYARKRAYFAWRWPANYDVDLRRLFSDGSERPEAPLATRFLRRKRAQLRNRIAEGTGVFPAGSMDAIFQPQPYGEIADNPLLDMMSPARRSCKSMCEADACKPLPSKLSV
;
A
#
# COMPACT_ATOMS: atom_id res chain seq x y z
N MET A 1 17.54 -9.26 -27.62
CA MET A 1 17.67 -9.43 -26.14
C MET A 1 18.23 -8.14 -25.58
N VAL A 2 17.41 -7.36 -24.89
CA VAL A 2 17.86 -6.16 -24.18
C VAL A 2 18.45 -6.65 -22.85
N ALA A 3 19.71 -6.33 -22.60
CA ALA A 3 20.39 -6.70 -21.36
C ALA A 3 19.58 -6.15 -20.16
N PRO A 4 19.41 -6.91 -19.07
CA PRO A 4 18.73 -6.41 -17.90
C PRO A 4 19.48 -5.18 -17.36
N ALA A 5 18.77 -4.07 -17.21
CA ALA A 5 19.31 -2.84 -16.64
C ALA A 5 19.93 -3.17 -15.27
N ARG A 6 21.22 -2.93 -15.11
CA ARG A 6 21.91 -3.13 -13.84
C ARG A 6 21.16 -2.39 -12.73
N ARG A 7 20.93 -3.07 -11.60
CA ARG A 7 20.35 -2.43 -10.41
C ARG A 7 21.23 -1.23 -10.03
N PRO A 8 20.63 -0.05 -9.81
CA PRO A 8 21.44 1.08 -9.32
C PRO A 8 21.98 0.75 -7.95
N ILE A 9 23.22 1.11 -7.76
CA ILE A 9 24.00 0.89 -6.58
C ILE A 9 23.40 1.65 -5.41
N GLU A 10 23.35 0.99 -4.29
CA GLU A 10 23.15 1.38 -2.90
C GLU A 10 22.89 2.87 -2.58
N TYR A 11 21.95 3.09 -1.66
CA TYR A 11 21.79 4.35 -0.93
C TYR A 11 23.16 4.80 -0.43
N LEU A 12 23.67 5.90 -0.97
CA LEU A 12 24.93 6.46 -0.53
C LEU A 12 24.88 6.74 0.98
N SER A 13 25.95 6.41 1.69
CA SER A 13 26.13 6.79 3.09
C SER A 13 25.97 8.29 3.20
N SER A 14 24.94 8.74 3.90
CA SER A 14 24.58 10.15 4.05
C SER A 14 24.75 10.58 5.51
N GLU A 15 24.65 11.88 5.76
CA GLU A 15 24.60 12.43 7.12
C GLU A 15 23.53 11.77 7.98
N LEU A 16 22.43 11.34 7.37
CA LEU A 16 21.33 10.62 8.05
C LEU A 16 21.78 9.33 8.73
N ASP A 17 22.78 8.62 8.21
CA ASP A 17 23.28 7.37 8.83
C ASP A 17 23.97 7.61 10.17
N ARG A 18 24.41 8.84 10.45
CA ARG A 18 25.09 9.25 11.68
C ARG A 18 24.12 9.69 12.78
N LEU A 19 22.87 10.01 12.41
CA LEU A 19 21.87 10.50 13.35
C LEU A 19 21.20 9.32 14.09
N ASP A 20 21.04 9.48 15.39
CA ASP A 20 20.20 8.57 16.18
C ASP A 20 18.69 8.81 15.92
N ASP A 21 17.84 7.99 16.52
CA ASP A 21 16.40 8.11 16.34
C ASP A 21 15.84 9.41 16.93
N ALA A 22 16.40 9.88 18.06
CA ALA A 22 15.93 11.10 18.71
C ALA A 22 16.23 12.34 17.85
N ALA A 23 17.44 12.43 17.30
CA ALA A 23 17.83 13.50 16.40
C ALA A 23 16.97 13.51 15.12
N LEU A 24 16.70 12.34 14.51
CA LEU A 24 15.82 12.24 13.35
C LEU A 24 14.38 12.64 13.69
N LEU A 25 13.85 12.18 14.81
CA LEU A 25 12.48 12.51 15.25
C LEU A 25 12.30 14.01 15.51
N ALA A 26 13.35 14.74 15.87
CA ALA A 26 13.33 16.19 16.03
C ALA A 26 13.39 16.96 14.69
N MET A 27 13.82 16.32 13.60
CA MET A 27 13.90 16.96 12.28
C MET A 27 12.53 17.16 11.68
N ARG A 28 12.36 18.24 10.91
CA ARG A 28 11.18 18.46 10.05
C ARG A 28 11.33 17.68 8.76
N ALA A 29 10.22 17.14 8.24
CA ALA A 29 10.26 16.38 6.98
C ALA A 29 10.85 17.20 5.83
N CYS A 30 10.50 18.50 5.72
CA CYS A 30 11.05 19.41 4.69
C CYS A 30 12.58 19.64 4.77
N ASN A 31 13.20 19.32 5.89
CA ASN A 31 14.66 19.49 6.10
C ASN A 31 15.44 18.18 5.89
N LEU A 32 14.76 17.07 5.58
CA LEU A 32 15.44 15.83 5.31
C LEU A 32 16.25 15.92 4.00
N PRO A 33 17.55 15.59 4.00
CA PRO A 33 18.40 15.65 2.82
C PRO A 33 18.16 14.43 1.90
N VAL A 34 16.94 14.22 1.49
CA VAL A 34 16.53 13.10 0.62
C VAL A 34 15.80 13.59 -0.63
N ARG A 35 15.94 12.82 -1.69
CA ARG A 35 15.32 13.08 -2.99
C ARG A 35 14.79 11.77 -3.58
N LEU A 36 13.94 11.90 -4.59
CA LEU A 36 13.45 10.77 -5.37
C LEU A 36 14.53 10.35 -6.38
N GLU A 37 15.54 9.64 -5.90
CA GLU A 37 16.75 9.23 -6.65
C GLU A 37 17.05 7.74 -6.45
N GLY A 38 18.08 7.22 -7.09
CA GLY A 38 18.62 5.89 -6.86
C GLY A 38 17.58 4.78 -7.10
N VAL A 39 17.35 3.98 -6.06
CA VAL A 39 16.41 2.83 -6.13
C VAL A 39 14.98 3.27 -6.40
N LEU A 40 14.51 4.37 -5.78
CA LEU A 40 13.15 4.87 -6.02
C LEU A 40 12.97 5.35 -7.45
N ALA A 41 13.88 6.17 -7.97
CA ALA A 41 13.84 6.62 -9.36
C ALA A 41 13.89 5.44 -10.34
N TRP A 42 14.66 4.40 -10.03
CA TRP A 42 14.70 3.19 -10.82
C TRP A 42 13.36 2.43 -10.81
N ARG A 43 12.69 2.34 -9.64
CA ARG A 43 11.36 1.72 -9.50
C ARG A 43 10.29 2.48 -10.30
N VAL A 44 10.28 3.82 -10.22
CA VAL A 44 9.41 4.67 -11.04
C VAL A 44 9.70 4.49 -12.53
N GLY A 45 10.97 4.51 -12.93
CA GLY A 45 11.38 4.27 -14.30
C GLY A 45 10.97 2.88 -14.82
N ARG A 46 10.88 1.88 -13.94
CA ARG A 46 10.35 0.55 -14.28
C ARG A 46 8.84 0.61 -14.54
N LEU A 47 8.06 1.25 -13.66
CA LEU A 47 6.63 1.47 -13.89
C LEU A 47 6.39 2.15 -15.24
N HIS A 48 7.13 3.22 -15.53
CA HIS A 48 7.01 3.93 -16.82
C HIS A 48 7.33 3.02 -18.01
N ARG A 49 8.30 2.11 -17.91
CA ARG A 49 8.56 1.13 -18.97
C ARG A 49 7.41 0.14 -19.14
N GLU A 50 6.82 -0.35 -18.04
CA GLU A 50 5.66 -1.24 -18.08
C GLU A 50 4.47 -0.56 -18.79
N LEU A 51 4.18 0.70 -18.45
CA LEU A 51 3.14 1.53 -19.12
C LEU A 51 3.44 1.72 -20.61
N LYS A 52 4.66 2.13 -20.96
CA LYS A 52 5.09 2.33 -22.35
C LYS A 52 4.98 1.04 -23.17
N THR A 53 5.29 -0.11 -22.60
CA THR A 53 5.16 -1.41 -23.28
C THR A 53 3.71 -1.73 -23.65
N ARG A 54 2.75 -1.18 -22.89
CA ARG A 54 1.31 -1.25 -23.18
C ARG A 54 0.80 -0.09 -24.07
N GLY A 55 1.69 0.75 -24.59
CA GLY A 55 1.34 1.90 -25.43
C GLY A 55 0.80 3.10 -24.67
N ILE A 56 0.83 3.10 -23.34
CA ILE A 56 0.35 4.20 -22.50
C ILE A 56 1.36 5.35 -22.53
N VAL A 57 0.93 6.53 -22.98
CA VAL A 57 1.75 7.74 -23.07
C VAL A 57 1.60 8.66 -21.86
N ALA A 58 0.50 8.53 -21.12
CA ALA A 58 0.24 9.24 -19.87
C ALA A 58 1.06 8.60 -18.75
N LEU A 59 2.23 9.16 -18.48
CA LEU A 59 3.14 8.67 -17.47
C LEU A 59 2.98 9.48 -16.19
N PRO A 60 2.54 8.87 -15.06
CA PRO A 60 2.41 9.53 -13.77
C PRO A 60 3.74 10.15 -13.33
N HIS A 61 3.73 11.41 -12.88
CA HIS A 61 4.87 11.97 -12.16
C HIS A 61 4.80 11.53 -10.70
N THR A 62 5.93 11.67 -9.97
CA THR A 62 5.98 11.23 -8.58
C THR A 62 6.77 12.22 -7.73
N TRP A 63 6.38 12.36 -6.48
CA TRP A 63 7.06 13.20 -5.50
C TRP A 63 7.11 12.52 -4.14
N LEU A 64 7.97 13.02 -3.24
CA LEU A 64 8.03 12.55 -1.87
C LEU A 64 6.99 13.27 -1.02
N SER A 65 6.25 12.52 -0.20
CA SER A 65 5.28 13.00 0.78
C SER A 65 5.31 12.12 2.04
N GLU A 66 4.28 12.17 2.88
CA GLU A 66 4.17 11.34 4.09
C GLU A 66 3.77 9.91 3.79
N GLU A 67 2.87 9.69 2.81
CA GLU A 67 2.26 8.41 2.48
C GLU A 67 2.15 8.22 0.96
N PHE A 68 1.71 7.02 0.52
CA PHE A 68 1.26 6.80 -0.84
C PHE A 68 -0.15 7.37 -1.02
N PHE A 69 -0.36 8.14 -2.04
CA PHE A 69 -1.69 8.58 -2.47
C PHE A 69 -1.65 9.19 -3.88
N THR A 70 -2.78 9.13 -4.57
CA THR A 70 -3.03 9.79 -5.84
C THR A 70 -4.09 10.86 -5.61
N PRO A 71 -3.78 12.16 -5.78
CA PRO A 71 -4.78 13.23 -5.64
C PRO A 71 -5.75 13.23 -6.82
N ASP A 72 -7.00 13.64 -6.58
CA ASP A 72 -8.01 13.81 -7.60
C ASP A 72 -7.55 14.77 -8.71
N GLY A 73 -7.76 14.38 -9.95
CA GLY A 73 -7.43 15.18 -11.13
C GLY A 73 -5.95 15.32 -11.47
N VAL A 74 -5.06 14.70 -10.71
CA VAL A 74 -3.60 14.78 -10.89
C VAL A 74 -3.09 13.52 -11.59
N LEU A 75 -2.28 13.72 -12.66
CA LEU A 75 -1.56 12.62 -13.29
C LEU A 75 -0.23 12.36 -12.54
N GLY A 76 -0.33 11.90 -11.33
CA GLY A 76 0.82 11.63 -10.48
C GLY A 76 0.44 11.13 -9.10
N PHE A 77 1.40 10.55 -8.38
CA PHE A 77 1.19 10.02 -7.03
C PHE A 77 2.36 10.32 -6.10
N ALA A 78 2.05 10.45 -4.83
CA ALA A 78 2.99 10.63 -3.75
C ALA A 78 3.68 9.32 -3.37
N ILE A 79 4.93 9.41 -2.94
CA ILE A 79 5.71 8.28 -2.41
C ILE A 79 6.21 8.67 -1.02
N PRO A 80 6.04 7.81 0.00
CA PRO A 80 6.49 8.11 1.35
C PRO A 80 7.99 8.44 1.42
N PHE A 81 8.33 9.55 2.06
CA PHE A 81 9.70 10.05 2.18
C PHE A 81 10.66 9.02 2.82
N TYR A 82 10.16 8.17 3.71
CA TYR A 82 10.99 7.17 4.36
C TYR A 82 11.58 6.13 3.38
N LEU A 83 10.96 5.93 2.22
CA LEU A 83 11.49 5.02 1.19
C LEU A 83 12.71 5.58 0.47
N ALA A 84 12.99 6.88 0.60
CA ALA A 84 14.13 7.50 -0.07
C ALA A 84 15.47 7.16 0.58
N HIS A 85 15.50 6.68 1.85
CA HIS A 85 16.74 6.36 2.53
C HIS A 85 16.62 5.20 3.52
N ARG A 86 17.61 4.29 3.57
CA ARG A 86 17.63 3.14 4.49
C ARG A 86 17.50 3.50 5.96
N ARG A 87 18.09 4.63 6.38
CA ARG A 87 18.03 5.11 7.76
C ARG A 87 16.59 5.52 8.13
N LEU A 88 15.87 6.15 7.20
CA LEU A 88 14.47 6.52 7.40
C LEU A 88 13.56 5.28 7.40
N MET A 89 13.83 4.29 6.55
CA MET A 89 13.10 3.01 6.61
C MET A 89 13.33 2.27 7.94
N ARG A 90 14.51 2.39 8.56
CA ARG A 90 14.76 1.85 9.91
C ARG A 90 13.97 2.59 10.97
N LEU A 91 13.91 3.94 10.87
CA LEU A 91 13.09 4.76 11.76
C LEU A 91 11.61 4.41 11.61
N GLU A 92 11.08 4.37 10.39
CA GLU A 92 9.70 3.94 10.10
C GLU A 92 9.40 2.58 10.75
N ARG A 93 10.30 1.61 10.58
CA ARG A 93 10.14 0.29 11.20
C ARG A 93 10.13 0.34 12.73
N ALA A 94 10.94 1.22 13.33
CA ALA A 94 10.96 1.39 14.77
C ALA A 94 9.69 2.04 15.29
N GLN A 95 9.13 3.02 14.56
CA GLN A 95 7.94 3.76 14.94
C GLN A 95 6.63 3.03 14.62
N MET A 96 6.56 2.37 13.44
CA MET A 96 5.34 1.78 12.90
C MET A 96 5.41 0.25 12.77
N LEU A 97 6.55 -0.38 13.14
CA LEU A 97 6.81 -1.82 13.07
C LEU A 97 6.88 -2.39 11.65
N GLU A 98 6.44 -1.64 10.65
CA GLU A 98 6.45 -1.97 9.25
C GLU A 98 7.01 -0.84 8.42
N VAL A 99 7.35 -1.13 7.16
CA VAL A 99 7.75 -0.12 6.17
C VAL A 99 7.09 -0.50 4.87
N GLU A 100 5.95 0.10 4.61
CA GLU A 100 5.19 -0.13 3.39
C GLU A 100 6.03 0.23 2.16
N GLY A 101 5.96 -0.62 1.13
CA GLY A 101 6.72 -0.40 -0.11
C GLY A 101 8.24 -0.58 -0.02
N ALA A 102 8.81 -1.01 1.12
CA ALA A 102 10.27 -1.20 1.21
C ALA A 102 10.75 -2.34 0.30
N GLY A 103 9.98 -3.42 0.18
CA GLY A 103 10.27 -4.55 -0.70
C GLY A 103 10.07 -4.22 -2.18
N GLU A 104 10.94 -4.78 -3.06
CA GLU A 104 10.81 -4.55 -4.51
C GLU A 104 9.47 -5.07 -5.07
N VAL A 105 9.04 -6.25 -4.63
CA VAL A 105 7.78 -6.86 -5.09
C VAL A 105 6.58 -6.04 -4.63
N GLU A 106 6.56 -5.65 -3.38
CA GLU A 106 5.50 -4.86 -2.77
C GLU A 106 5.41 -3.47 -3.42
N SER A 107 6.54 -2.75 -3.53
CA SER A 107 6.52 -1.43 -4.17
C SER A 107 6.06 -1.48 -5.63
N ARG A 108 6.35 -2.56 -6.37
CA ARG A 108 5.82 -2.73 -7.73
C ARG A 108 4.31 -2.87 -7.76
N ARG A 109 3.74 -3.60 -6.80
CA ARG A 109 2.29 -3.76 -6.67
C ARG A 109 1.63 -2.44 -6.35
N ILE A 110 2.18 -1.71 -5.36
CA ILE A 110 1.70 -0.38 -4.97
C ILE A 110 1.81 0.61 -6.14
N PHE A 111 2.98 0.71 -6.80
CA PHE A 111 3.18 1.67 -7.89
C PHE A 111 2.26 1.42 -9.09
N ARG A 112 1.92 0.16 -9.38
CA ARG A 112 0.92 -0.14 -10.42
C ARG A 112 -0.48 0.24 -9.97
N HIS A 113 -0.80 0.03 -8.71
CA HIS A 113 -2.07 0.41 -8.09
C HIS A 113 -2.25 1.94 -8.17
N GLU A 114 -1.27 2.72 -7.69
CA GLU A 114 -1.31 4.18 -7.79
C GLU A 114 -1.40 4.67 -9.25
N ALA A 115 -0.70 4.00 -10.17
CA ALA A 115 -0.83 4.30 -11.60
C ALA A 115 -2.25 4.02 -12.11
N GLY A 116 -2.97 3.05 -11.55
CA GLY A 116 -4.38 2.80 -11.85
C GLY A 116 -5.25 4.00 -11.52
N HIS A 117 -5.11 4.56 -10.30
CA HIS A 117 -5.80 5.80 -9.91
C HIS A 117 -5.41 6.97 -10.80
N CYS A 118 -4.11 7.16 -11.07
CA CYS A 118 -3.66 8.24 -11.95
C CYS A 118 -4.30 8.17 -13.35
N LEU A 119 -4.44 6.97 -13.92
CA LEU A 119 -5.04 6.83 -15.26
C LEU A 119 -6.56 6.94 -15.22
N ASP A 120 -7.21 6.47 -14.16
CA ASP A 120 -8.64 6.72 -13.97
C ASP A 120 -8.93 8.22 -13.94
N GLU A 121 -8.20 8.99 -13.14
CA GLU A 121 -8.32 10.44 -13.09
C GLU A 121 -7.98 11.12 -14.41
N ALA A 122 -6.89 10.69 -15.06
CA ALA A 122 -6.40 11.31 -16.29
C ALA A 122 -7.35 11.11 -17.48
N TYR A 123 -8.09 10.03 -17.52
CA TYR A 123 -9.02 9.68 -18.61
C TYR A 123 -10.49 9.62 -18.19
N ALA A 124 -10.78 9.90 -16.90
CA ALA A 124 -12.12 9.92 -16.32
C ALA A 124 -12.91 8.60 -16.55
N PHE A 125 -12.26 7.44 -16.36
CA PHE A 125 -12.92 6.14 -16.58
C PHE A 125 -14.07 5.91 -15.62
N HIS A 126 -13.96 6.39 -14.37
CA HIS A 126 -15.00 6.31 -13.34
C HIS A 126 -16.34 6.97 -13.76
N GLN A 127 -16.33 7.85 -14.78
CA GLN A 127 -17.55 8.49 -15.30
C GLN A 127 -18.29 7.62 -16.32
N ARG A 128 -17.72 6.52 -16.79
CA ARG A 128 -18.29 5.64 -17.80
C ARG A 128 -19.34 4.71 -17.17
N ASP A 129 -20.48 4.50 -17.87
CA ASP A 129 -21.54 3.61 -17.37
C ASP A 129 -21.04 2.18 -17.15
N ARG A 130 -20.23 1.65 -18.07
CA ARG A 130 -19.66 0.30 -17.95
C ARG A 130 -18.66 0.16 -16.79
N TYR A 131 -17.95 1.21 -16.43
CA TYR A 131 -17.15 1.22 -15.19
C TYR A 131 -18.08 1.04 -13.99
N ARG A 132 -19.15 1.84 -13.93
CA ARG A 132 -20.11 1.80 -12.82
C ARG A 132 -20.83 0.46 -12.71
N GLU A 133 -21.11 -0.19 -13.84
CA GLU A 133 -21.70 -1.55 -13.86
C GLU A 133 -20.76 -2.62 -13.31
N LEU A 134 -19.45 -2.51 -13.55
CA LEU A 134 -18.46 -3.52 -13.18
C LEU A 134 -17.87 -3.31 -11.78
N PHE A 135 -17.56 -2.07 -11.42
CA PHE A 135 -16.85 -1.73 -10.17
C PHE A 135 -17.79 -1.12 -9.13
N GLY A 136 -18.87 -0.46 -9.53
CA GLY A 136 -19.76 0.29 -8.67
C GLY A 136 -19.58 1.80 -8.80
N ASP A 137 -20.23 2.54 -7.91
CA ASP A 137 -20.18 4.00 -7.91
C ASP A 137 -18.89 4.50 -7.26
N ALA A 138 -18.03 5.14 -8.04
CA ALA A 138 -16.79 5.75 -7.58
C ALA A 138 -16.99 6.90 -6.59
N GLY A 139 -18.18 7.55 -6.62
CA GLY A 139 -18.52 8.66 -5.73
C GLY A 139 -19.07 8.25 -4.37
N GLN A 140 -19.17 6.97 -4.05
CA GLN A 140 -19.61 6.53 -2.73
C GLN A 140 -18.57 6.89 -1.65
N GLU A 141 -19.01 7.04 -0.40
CA GLU A 141 -18.10 7.28 0.71
C GLU A 141 -17.21 6.07 1.01
N TYR A 142 -15.94 6.31 1.30
CA TYR A 142 -15.04 5.25 1.77
C TYR A 142 -15.52 4.71 3.12
N PRO A 143 -15.70 3.40 3.25
CA PRO A 143 -16.09 2.81 4.52
C PRO A 143 -14.91 2.91 5.51
N THR A 144 -15.20 3.25 6.76
CA THR A 144 -14.20 3.20 7.85
C THR A 144 -13.57 1.81 7.97
N PHE A 145 -14.36 0.77 7.75
CA PHE A 145 -13.95 -0.63 7.68
C PHE A 145 -14.72 -1.34 6.59
N TYR A 146 -14.05 -2.22 5.87
CA TYR A 146 -14.73 -3.17 5.00
C TYR A 146 -14.56 -4.60 5.53
N LYS A 147 -15.53 -5.44 5.23
CA LYS A 147 -15.52 -6.86 5.60
C LYS A 147 -15.32 -7.68 4.33
N PRO A 148 -14.08 -8.03 3.98
CA PRO A 148 -13.82 -8.80 2.78
C PRO A 148 -14.39 -10.20 2.89
N LYS A 149 -14.69 -10.76 1.72
CA LYS A 149 -15.08 -12.17 1.53
C LYS A 149 -13.90 -12.86 0.85
N PRO A 150 -13.05 -13.58 1.60
CA PRO A 150 -11.84 -14.22 1.03
C PRO A 150 -12.13 -15.21 -0.09
N GLU A 151 -13.32 -15.81 -0.07
CA GLU A 151 -13.82 -16.76 -1.07
C GLU A 151 -14.42 -16.11 -2.31
N SER A 152 -14.57 -14.78 -2.32
CA SER A 152 -15.16 -14.09 -3.47
C SER A 152 -14.26 -14.18 -4.69
N SER A 153 -14.83 -14.61 -5.79
CA SER A 153 -14.22 -14.63 -7.12
C SER A 153 -14.52 -13.38 -7.95
N ASP A 154 -15.13 -12.36 -7.33
CA ASP A 154 -15.57 -11.16 -8.03
C ASP A 154 -14.47 -10.10 -8.12
N TYR A 155 -13.38 -10.28 -7.40
CA TYR A 155 -12.30 -9.32 -7.24
C TYR A 155 -10.94 -9.94 -7.53
N VAL A 156 -10.03 -9.16 -8.07
CA VAL A 156 -8.64 -9.56 -8.24
C VAL A 156 -7.88 -9.54 -6.91
N ILE A 157 -6.70 -10.15 -6.89
CA ILE A 157 -5.80 -10.12 -5.73
C ILE A 157 -4.45 -9.53 -6.17
N ASN A 158 -4.16 -8.30 -5.73
CA ASN A 158 -2.87 -7.63 -5.93
C ASN A 158 -2.24 -7.24 -4.59
N LEU A 159 -2.86 -6.35 -3.82
CA LEU A 159 -2.40 -6.01 -2.47
C LEU A 159 -2.97 -6.97 -1.42
N ALA A 160 -2.36 -6.98 -0.24
CA ALA A 160 -2.83 -7.80 0.88
C ALA A 160 -4.19 -7.32 1.40
N GLY A 161 -4.93 -8.23 2.06
CA GLY A 161 -6.18 -7.86 2.73
C GLY A 161 -7.40 -7.82 1.81
N TRP A 162 -7.32 -8.38 0.59
CA TRP A 162 -8.41 -8.33 -0.42
C TRP A 162 -8.83 -6.88 -0.71
N TYR A 163 -7.83 -6.02 -0.91
CA TYR A 163 -7.98 -4.57 -0.94
C TYR A 163 -8.95 -4.09 -2.03
N ALA A 164 -9.06 -4.79 -3.14
CA ALA A 164 -10.08 -4.55 -4.18
C ALA A 164 -11.53 -4.54 -3.66
N GLN A 165 -11.81 -5.13 -2.50
CA GLN A 165 -13.15 -5.13 -1.91
C GLN A 165 -13.43 -3.90 -1.04
N GLY A 166 -12.45 -3.01 -0.86
CA GLY A 166 -12.58 -1.85 0.01
C GLY A 166 -13.45 -0.74 -0.57
N HIS A 167 -13.32 -0.47 -1.86
CA HIS A 167 -14.05 0.60 -2.56
C HIS A 167 -14.00 0.39 -4.08
N PRO A 168 -14.97 0.90 -4.87
CA PRO A 168 -14.95 0.80 -6.34
C PRO A 168 -13.67 1.31 -7.01
N VAL A 169 -13.11 2.42 -6.54
CA VAL A 169 -11.87 2.96 -7.11
C VAL A 169 -10.65 2.09 -6.77
N GLU A 170 -10.66 1.44 -5.60
CA GLU A 170 -9.64 0.47 -5.21
C GLU A 170 -9.74 -0.80 -6.06
N ASP A 171 -10.96 -1.27 -6.33
CA ASP A 171 -11.20 -2.42 -7.21
C ASP A 171 -10.66 -2.17 -8.62
N PHE A 172 -10.88 -0.97 -9.17
CA PHE A 172 -10.32 -0.59 -10.45
C PHE A 172 -8.79 -0.54 -10.42
N ALA A 173 -8.20 0.13 -9.43
CA ALA A 173 -6.74 0.26 -9.28
C ALA A 173 -6.05 -1.09 -9.08
N GLU A 174 -6.61 -1.98 -8.28
CA GLU A 174 -6.15 -3.35 -8.09
C GLU A 174 -6.26 -4.17 -9.38
N THR A 175 -7.39 -4.05 -10.09
CA THR A 175 -7.60 -4.71 -11.40
C THR A 175 -6.59 -4.22 -12.43
N PHE A 176 -6.34 -2.92 -12.48
CA PHE A 176 -5.31 -2.33 -13.34
C PHE A 176 -3.91 -2.83 -12.98
N ALA A 177 -3.58 -2.92 -11.68
CA ALA A 177 -2.28 -3.40 -11.22
C ALA A 177 -2.00 -4.85 -11.66
N VAL A 178 -3.02 -5.71 -11.61
CA VAL A 178 -2.94 -7.10 -12.12
C VAL A 178 -2.77 -7.10 -13.64
N TRP A 179 -3.58 -6.32 -14.36
CA TRP A 179 -3.50 -6.23 -15.83
C TRP A 179 -2.14 -5.74 -16.32
N LEU A 180 -1.56 -4.72 -15.63
CA LEU A 180 -0.26 -4.14 -16.00
C LEU A 180 0.90 -5.08 -15.70
N ASN A 181 0.74 -6.05 -14.80
CA ASN A 181 1.81 -6.94 -14.38
C ASN A 181 2.30 -7.84 -15.53
N PRO A 182 3.54 -7.66 -16.05
CA PRO A 182 4.03 -8.46 -17.19
C PRO A 182 4.31 -9.92 -16.85
N TYR A 183 4.26 -10.30 -15.58
CA TYR A 183 4.50 -11.67 -15.09
C TYR A 183 3.20 -12.41 -14.78
N CYS A 184 2.04 -11.82 -15.07
CA CYS A 184 0.73 -12.38 -14.81
C CYS A 184 0.07 -12.75 -16.14
N ASP A 185 -0.28 -14.02 -16.32
CA ASP A 185 -1.22 -14.43 -17.36
C ASP A 185 -2.63 -14.36 -16.80
N TRP A 186 -3.11 -13.13 -16.59
CA TRP A 186 -4.40 -12.90 -15.95
C TRP A 186 -5.58 -13.57 -16.65
N ARG A 187 -5.50 -13.83 -17.97
CA ARG A 187 -6.57 -14.57 -18.67
C ARG A 187 -6.66 -16.01 -18.20
N SER A 188 -5.53 -16.67 -18.04
CA SER A 188 -5.45 -18.02 -17.50
C SER A 188 -5.70 -18.06 -16.00
N ASP A 189 -5.07 -17.14 -15.26
CA ASP A 189 -5.14 -17.11 -13.79
C ASP A 189 -6.55 -16.85 -13.27
N TYR A 190 -7.33 -15.99 -13.96
CA TYR A 190 -8.69 -15.60 -13.55
C TYR A 190 -9.80 -16.28 -14.37
N GLN A 191 -9.52 -17.30 -15.19
CA GLN A 191 -10.49 -17.97 -16.05
C GLN A 191 -11.71 -18.56 -15.27
N ARG A 192 -11.52 -18.89 -14.00
CA ARG A 192 -12.56 -19.43 -13.10
C ARG A 192 -13.26 -18.35 -12.26
N TRP A 193 -12.91 -17.09 -12.44
CA TRP A 193 -13.41 -15.95 -11.69
C TRP A 193 -14.12 -14.98 -12.64
N PRO A 194 -15.35 -15.29 -13.05
CA PRO A 194 -15.96 -14.67 -14.22
C PRO A 194 -16.12 -13.15 -14.09
N LEU A 195 -16.44 -12.62 -12.90
CA LEU A 195 -16.58 -11.17 -12.74
C LEU A 195 -15.22 -10.47 -12.69
N ALA A 196 -14.25 -11.02 -11.96
CA ALA A 196 -12.88 -10.49 -11.97
C ALA A 196 -12.27 -10.52 -13.38
N LEU A 197 -12.51 -11.60 -14.14
CA LEU A 197 -12.06 -11.70 -15.54
C LEU A 197 -12.71 -10.62 -16.42
N ARG A 198 -14.02 -10.39 -16.28
CA ARG A 198 -14.72 -9.31 -17.03
C ARG A 198 -14.18 -7.93 -16.70
N LYS A 199 -13.81 -7.67 -15.44
CA LYS A 199 -13.16 -6.42 -15.03
C LYS A 199 -11.80 -6.27 -15.71
N LEU A 200 -10.98 -7.32 -15.72
CA LEU A 200 -9.68 -7.35 -16.40
C LEU A 200 -9.81 -7.16 -17.92
N GLU A 201 -10.79 -7.78 -18.55
CA GLU A 201 -11.11 -7.59 -19.98
C GLU A 201 -11.52 -6.14 -20.28
N TYR A 202 -12.33 -5.54 -19.41
CA TYR A 202 -12.70 -4.14 -19.53
C TYR A 202 -11.48 -3.22 -19.40
N VAL A 203 -10.61 -3.45 -18.42
CA VAL A 203 -9.35 -2.69 -18.29
C VAL A 203 -8.48 -2.85 -19.55
N ASP A 204 -8.35 -4.07 -20.07
CA ASP A 204 -7.59 -4.35 -21.31
C ASP A 204 -8.18 -3.58 -22.53
N GLU A 205 -9.50 -3.50 -22.62
CA GLU A 205 -10.21 -2.76 -23.68
C GLU A 205 -9.94 -1.26 -23.58
N ILE A 206 -10.17 -0.64 -22.42
CA ILE A 206 -10.00 0.80 -22.26
C ILE A 206 -8.52 1.23 -22.37
N MET A 207 -7.58 0.38 -21.94
CA MET A 207 -6.15 0.67 -22.11
C MET A 207 -5.73 0.59 -23.55
N ARG A 208 -6.29 -0.31 -24.38
CA ARG A 208 -6.07 -0.29 -25.83
C ARG A 208 -6.70 0.94 -26.47
N GLU A 209 -7.88 1.36 -26.00
CA GLU A 209 -8.55 2.57 -26.51
C GLU A 209 -7.68 3.81 -26.33
N ILE A 210 -6.99 3.95 -25.18
CA ILE A 210 -6.17 5.13 -24.87
C ILE A 210 -4.71 5.00 -25.35
N ALA A 211 -4.31 3.85 -25.89
CA ALA A 211 -2.94 3.66 -26.38
C ALA A 211 -2.56 4.74 -27.40
N GLY A 212 -1.45 5.42 -27.15
CA GLY A 212 -0.97 6.54 -27.98
C GLY A 212 -1.75 7.84 -27.86
N LYS A 213 -2.85 7.90 -27.08
CA LYS A 213 -3.66 9.11 -26.91
C LYS A 213 -3.20 9.91 -25.69
N PRO A 214 -3.16 11.25 -25.78
CA PRO A 214 -2.87 12.10 -24.63
C PRO A 214 -4.00 11.99 -23.58
N PRO A 215 -3.71 12.21 -22.29
CA PRO A 215 -4.73 12.25 -21.24
C PRO A 215 -5.66 13.46 -21.40
N ILE A 216 -6.88 13.35 -20.89
CA ILE A 216 -7.87 14.43 -20.85
C ILE A 216 -7.48 15.45 -19.78
N LYS A 217 -7.04 14.95 -18.61
CA LYS A 217 -6.49 15.75 -17.52
C LYS A 217 -5.01 15.42 -17.37
N ALA A 218 -4.15 16.43 -17.35
CA ALA A 218 -2.71 16.27 -17.27
C ALA A 218 -2.10 17.17 -16.17
N ASP A 219 -2.88 17.46 -15.12
CA ASP A 219 -2.37 18.24 -14.00
C ASP A 219 -1.23 17.48 -13.32
N ARG A 220 -0.20 18.23 -12.95
CA ARG A 220 1.04 17.71 -12.37
C ARG A 220 1.43 18.49 -11.11
N HIS A 221 0.50 19.20 -10.47
CA HIS A 221 0.83 19.82 -9.21
C HIS A 221 1.05 18.75 -8.13
N GLU A 222 1.93 19.05 -7.19
CA GLU A 222 2.25 18.14 -6.11
C GLU A 222 1.43 18.54 -4.87
N VAL A 223 0.59 17.65 -4.40
CA VAL A 223 -0.17 17.82 -3.15
C VAL A 223 0.70 17.38 -1.98
N GLU A 224 0.79 18.20 -0.93
CA GLU A 224 1.57 17.92 0.29
C GLU A 224 2.99 17.39 0.04
N PRO A 225 3.76 17.98 -0.88
CA PRO A 225 5.10 17.51 -1.13
C PRO A 225 5.97 17.66 0.12
N MET A 226 6.88 16.73 0.35
CA MET A 226 7.76 16.69 1.53
C MET A 226 8.39 18.05 1.86
N ARG A 227 8.73 18.86 0.84
CA ARG A 227 9.33 20.20 1.01
C ARG A 227 8.42 21.21 1.73
N THR A 228 7.12 20.97 1.82
CA THR A 228 6.14 21.83 2.52
C THR A 228 5.78 21.32 3.91
N LEU A 229 6.22 20.13 4.27
CA LEU A 229 5.91 19.49 5.55
C LEU A 229 6.80 20.02 6.66
N THR A 230 6.31 21.01 7.40
CA THR A 230 7.09 21.78 8.39
C THR A 230 7.07 21.20 9.80
N HIS A 231 6.21 20.20 10.08
CA HIS A 231 6.16 19.56 11.39
C HIS A 231 7.32 18.57 11.58
N PRO A 232 7.78 18.39 12.82
CA PRO A 232 8.81 17.42 13.14
C PRO A 232 8.35 15.98 12.93
N LEU A 233 9.29 15.06 12.67
CA LEU A 233 8.95 13.65 12.46
C LEU A 233 8.29 12.99 13.68
N HIS A 234 8.60 13.43 14.90
CA HIS A 234 7.93 12.89 16.08
C HIS A 234 6.42 13.18 16.07
N GLU A 235 6.00 14.35 15.57
CA GLU A 235 4.58 14.68 15.39
C GLU A 235 3.94 13.86 14.27
N HIS A 236 4.65 13.70 13.13
CA HIS A 236 4.20 12.81 12.05
C HIS A 236 3.90 11.41 12.59
N TYR A 237 4.86 10.80 13.30
CA TYR A 237 4.65 9.47 13.85
C TYR A 237 3.64 9.42 14.99
N ALA A 238 3.49 10.48 15.77
CA ALA A 238 2.43 10.55 16.77
C ALA A 238 1.05 10.54 16.12
N ARG A 239 0.83 11.37 15.07
CA ARG A 239 -0.43 11.39 14.29
C ARG A 239 -0.69 10.04 13.62
N LYS A 240 0.33 9.46 12.98
CA LYS A 240 0.23 8.16 12.32
C LYS A 240 -0.14 7.05 13.31
N ARG A 241 0.51 6.97 14.47
CA ARG A 241 0.14 6.02 15.52
C ARG A 241 -1.26 6.27 16.04
N ALA A 242 -1.62 7.53 16.29
CA ALA A 242 -2.94 7.90 16.75
C ALA A 242 -4.03 7.47 15.76
N TYR A 243 -3.84 7.69 14.47
CA TYR A 243 -4.76 7.24 13.43
C TYR A 243 -5.04 5.72 13.51
N PHE A 244 -4.03 4.91 13.79
CA PHE A 244 -4.21 3.48 13.96
C PHE A 244 -4.74 3.09 15.35
N ALA A 245 -4.54 3.91 16.39
CA ALA A 245 -4.93 3.61 17.77
C ALA A 245 -6.41 3.81 18.08
N TRP A 246 -7.03 4.85 17.54
CA TRP A 246 -8.40 5.22 17.90
C TRP A 246 -9.44 4.13 17.62
N ARG A 247 -9.06 3.14 16.80
CA ARG A 247 -9.95 2.07 16.34
C ARG A 247 -10.14 0.96 17.35
N TRP A 248 -9.38 0.95 18.48
CA TRP A 248 -9.32 -0.20 19.38
C TRP A 248 -9.67 0.14 20.82
N PRO A 249 -10.62 -0.60 21.45
CA PRO A 249 -10.97 -0.40 22.85
C PRO A 249 -9.82 -0.77 23.79
N ALA A 250 -9.63 -0.02 24.88
CA ALA A 250 -8.55 -0.20 25.87
C ALA A 250 -8.66 -1.49 26.74
N ASN A 251 -9.69 -2.30 26.55
CA ASN A 251 -9.94 -3.49 27.38
C ASN A 251 -9.17 -4.77 26.93
N TYR A 252 -8.42 -4.69 25.83
CA TYR A 252 -7.61 -5.86 25.37
C TYR A 252 -6.46 -6.24 26.30
N ASP A 253 -6.00 -5.34 27.16
CA ASP A 253 -4.98 -5.65 28.15
C ASP A 253 -5.41 -6.78 29.10
N VAL A 254 -6.69 -6.83 29.46
CA VAL A 254 -7.25 -7.90 30.29
C VAL A 254 -7.16 -9.25 29.58
N ASP A 255 -7.44 -9.29 28.28
CA ASP A 255 -7.39 -10.51 27.49
C ASP A 255 -5.94 -10.93 27.21
N LEU A 256 -5.05 -9.98 26.96
CA LEU A 256 -3.61 -10.26 26.80
C LEU A 256 -3.00 -10.84 28.08
N ARG A 257 -3.38 -10.34 29.27
CA ARG A 257 -2.93 -10.90 30.57
C ARG A 257 -3.47 -12.31 30.84
N ARG A 258 -4.56 -12.70 30.18
CA ARG A 258 -5.05 -14.10 30.26
C ARG A 258 -4.23 -15.04 29.38
N LEU A 259 -3.65 -14.53 28.28
CA LEU A 259 -2.88 -15.30 27.31
C LEU A 259 -1.38 -15.33 27.60
N PHE A 260 -0.86 -14.33 28.29
CA PHE A 260 0.56 -14.16 28.58
C PHE A 260 0.77 -13.98 30.08
N SER A 261 1.72 -14.74 30.65
CA SER A 261 2.12 -14.56 32.03
C SER A 261 2.92 -13.27 32.24
N ASP A 262 2.99 -12.76 33.44
CA ASP A 262 3.81 -11.59 33.83
C ASP A 262 5.32 -11.86 33.79
N GLY A 263 5.74 -13.09 33.48
CA GLY A 263 7.14 -13.50 33.36
C GLY A 263 7.80 -13.92 34.71
N SER A 264 7.07 -13.84 35.84
CA SER A 264 7.62 -14.19 37.13
C SER A 264 7.98 -15.68 37.24
N GLU A 265 7.22 -16.57 36.58
CA GLU A 265 7.42 -18.02 36.62
C GLU A 265 8.49 -18.53 35.63
N ARG A 266 8.80 -17.79 34.58
CA ARG A 266 9.76 -18.19 33.54
C ARG A 266 10.54 -16.99 33.02
N PRO A 267 11.57 -16.52 33.72
CA PRO A 267 12.35 -15.34 33.35
C PRO A 267 13.03 -15.43 31.98
N GLU A 268 13.38 -16.64 31.53
CA GLU A 268 13.98 -16.89 30.21
C GLU A 268 12.97 -16.98 29.06
N ALA A 269 11.67 -16.96 29.32
CA ALA A 269 10.67 -17.00 28.28
C ALA A 269 10.75 -15.71 27.41
N PRO A 270 10.63 -15.83 26.09
CA PRO A 270 10.63 -14.65 25.25
C PRO A 270 9.46 -13.73 25.62
N LEU A 271 9.75 -12.42 25.75
CA LEU A 271 8.73 -11.42 26.02
C LEU A 271 7.54 -11.56 25.07
N ALA A 272 6.32 -11.45 25.60
CA ALA A 272 5.08 -11.50 24.81
C ALA A 272 5.11 -10.53 23.64
N THR A 273 5.64 -9.32 23.82
CA THR A 273 5.85 -8.31 22.77
C THR A 273 6.75 -8.82 21.64
N ARG A 274 7.85 -9.53 21.97
CA ARG A 274 8.75 -10.11 20.96
C ARG A 274 8.06 -11.25 20.20
N PHE A 275 7.29 -12.08 20.89
CA PHE A 275 6.50 -13.14 20.26
C PHE A 275 5.45 -12.56 19.32
N LEU A 276 4.65 -11.62 19.80
CA LEU A 276 3.59 -10.95 19.03
C LEU A 276 4.17 -10.24 17.80
N ARG A 277 5.26 -9.47 17.96
CA ARG A 277 5.96 -8.83 16.83
C ARG A 277 6.41 -9.86 15.80
N ARG A 278 7.00 -10.97 16.20
CA ARG A 278 7.47 -12.02 15.28
C ARG A 278 6.31 -12.72 14.58
N LYS A 279 5.18 -12.92 15.24
CA LYS A 279 4.00 -13.63 14.74
C LYS A 279 2.92 -12.73 14.15
N ARG A 280 3.14 -11.42 14.17
CA ARG A 280 2.16 -10.41 13.79
C ARG A 280 1.45 -10.69 12.46
N ALA A 281 2.22 -10.99 11.40
CA ALA A 281 1.68 -11.34 10.09
C ALA A 281 0.72 -12.52 10.16
N GLN A 282 1.19 -13.58 10.79
CA GLN A 282 0.43 -14.81 10.90
C GLN A 282 -0.85 -14.62 11.73
N LEU A 283 -0.74 -13.87 12.85
CA LEU A 283 -1.87 -13.57 13.72
C LEU A 283 -2.90 -12.71 13.00
N ARG A 284 -2.45 -11.64 12.32
CA ARG A 284 -3.35 -10.77 11.57
C ARG A 284 -4.09 -11.52 10.47
N ASN A 285 -3.40 -12.32 9.67
CA ASN A 285 -4.06 -13.08 8.61
C ASN A 285 -5.11 -14.04 9.18
N ARG A 286 -4.78 -14.74 10.28
CA ARG A 286 -5.75 -15.61 10.96
C ARG A 286 -6.94 -14.86 11.54
N ILE A 287 -6.69 -13.69 12.14
CA ILE A 287 -7.78 -12.85 12.67
C ILE A 287 -8.65 -12.36 11.51
N ALA A 288 -8.04 -11.88 10.43
CA ALA A 288 -8.75 -11.43 9.27
C ALA A 288 -9.57 -12.55 8.61
N GLU A 289 -9.00 -13.73 8.45
CA GLU A 289 -9.67 -14.93 7.97
C GLU A 289 -10.85 -15.32 8.86
N GLY A 290 -10.66 -15.30 10.18
CA GLY A 290 -11.69 -15.71 11.15
C GLY A 290 -12.78 -14.68 11.38
N THR A 291 -12.48 -13.39 11.30
CA THR A 291 -13.44 -12.30 11.54
C THR A 291 -13.98 -11.69 10.24
N GLY A 292 -13.28 -11.88 9.13
CA GLY A 292 -13.57 -11.23 7.86
C GLY A 292 -13.46 -9.70 7.94
N VAL A 293 -12.69 -9.15 8.89
CA VAL A 293 -12.57 -7.70 9.09
C VAL A 293 -11.15 -7.25 8.78
N PHE A 294 -11.02 -6.37 7.80
CA PHE A 294 -9.78 -5.66 7.47
C PHE A 294 -10.01 -4.16 7.59
N PRO A 295 -9.01 -3.37 8.03
CA PRO A 295 -9.10 -1.91 7.95
C PRO A 295 -9.22 -1.49 6.48
N ALA A 296 -10.19 -0.64 6.17
CA ALA A 296 -10.29 -0.04 4.84
C ALA A 296 -9.12 0.93 4.64
N GLY A 297 -8.50 0.87 3.48
CA GLY A 297 -7.59 1.88 2.98
C GLY A 297 -6.40 2.18 3.89
N SER A 298 -5.32 1.45 3.75
CA SER A 298 -4.06 1.86 4.36
C SER A 298 -3.44 3.06 3.65
N MET A 299 -3.87 3.39 2.42
CA MET A 299 -3.21 4.40 1.61
C MET A 299 -4.04 5.66 1.37
N ASP A 300 -5.29 5.55 0.94
CA ASP A 300 -6.09 6.73 0.57
C ASP A 300 -6.94 7.31 1.70
N ALA A 301 -7.35 6.50 2.68
CA ALA A 301 -8.16 6.97 3.82
C ALA A 301 -7.39 7.88 4.80
N ILE A 302 -6.05 7.94 4.72
CA ILE A 302 -5.23 8.81 5.56
C ILE A 302 -5.36 10.28 5.14
N PHE A 303 -5.69 10.55 3.89
CA PHE A 303 -5.67 11.89 3.30
C PHE A 303 -7.04 12.56 3.15
N GLN A 304 -8.13 11.91 3.52
CA GLN A 304 -9.39 12.62 3.66
C GLN A 304 -9.33 13.50 4.92
N PRO A 305 -9.53 14.82 4.83
CA PRO A 305 -9.54 15.69 5.98
C PRO A 305 -10.73 15.34 6.88
N GLN A 306 -10.52 14.46 7.85
CA GLN A 306 -11.49 14.21 8.90
C GLN A 306 -11.20 15.13 10.08
N PRO A 307 -12.22 15.72 10.72
CA PRO A 307 -12.01 16.55 11.91
C PRO A 307 -11.42 15.69 13.03
N TYR A 308 -10.23 16.05 13.47
CA TYR A 308 -9.53 15.42 14.58
C TYR A 308 -10.31 15.63 15.89
N GLY A 309 -10.85 14.53 16.45
CA GLY A 309 -11.30 14.47 17.84
C GLY A 309 -10.13 14.17 18.78
N GLU A 310 -10.25 14.59 20.05
CA GLU A 310 -9.22 14.35 21.07
C GLU A 310 -8.87 12.87 21.23
N ILE A 311 -7.59 12.55 21.34
CA ILE A 311 -7.01 11.20 21.26
C ILE A 311 -6.50 10.76 22.63
N ALA A 312 -6.91 9.58 23.08
CA ALA A 312 -6.36 8.92 24.26
C ALA A 312 -5.28 7.91 23.86
N ASP A 313 -4.19 7.84 24.62
CA ASP A 313 -3.10 6.86 24.46
C ASP A 313 -3.60 5.43 24.56
N ASN A 314 -3.32 4.59 23.56
CA ASN A 314 -3.71 3.18 23.56
C ASN A 314 -2.52 2.26 23.22
N PRO A 315 -2.11 1.36 24.12
CA PRO A 315 -0.94 0.49 23.95
C PRO A 315 -1.09 -0.65 22.92
N LEU A 316 -2.27 -0.87 22.34
CA LEU A 316 -2.56 -1.98 21.41
C LEU A 316 -2.19 -1.71 19.95
N LEU A 317 -1.66 -0.55 19.65
CA LEU A 317 -1.14 -0.18 18.33
C LEU A 317 -0.17 -1.20 17.73
N ASP A 318 0.55 -1.91 18.57
CA ASP A 318 1.52 -2.92 18.20
C ASP A 318 0.92 -4.16 17.52
N MET A 319 -0.37 -4.38 17.61
CA MET A 319 -0.99 -5.62 17.13
C MET A 319 -1.55 -5.58 15.72
N MET A 320 -1.71 -4.41 15.10
CA MET A 320 -2.63 -4.27 13.98
C MET A 320 -2.12 -3.55 12.73
N SER A 321 -0.86 -3.36 12.57
CA SER A 321 -0.30 -2.90 11.32
C SER A 321 -0.14 -4.05 10.30
N PRO A 322 -0.37 -3.81 9.01
CA PRO A 322 -0.35 -4.85 7.97
C PRO A 322 0.99 -5.55 7.86
N ALA A 323 0.95 -6.86 7.92
CA ALA A 323 2.15 -7.70 8.00
C ALA A 323 2.73 -8.04 6.66
N ARG A 324 4.04 -8.16 6.68
CA ARG A 324 4.84 -8.75 5.62
C ARG A 324 5.10 -10.21 5.86
N ARG A 325 4.96 -11.03 4.84
CA ARG A 325 5.73 -12.26 4.76
C ARG A 325 6.94 -12.01 3.88
N SER A 326 8.11 -12.35 4.41
CA SER A 326 9.27 -12.68 3.61
C SER A 326 8.94 -13.98 2.87
N CYS A 327 8.40 -13.87 1.68
CA CYS A 327 8.19 -14.99 0.77
C CYS A 327 9.42 -15.09 -0.10
N LYS A 328 10.53 -15.58 0.46
CA LYS A 328 11.79 -15.75 -0.28
C LYS A 328 11.80 -16.99 -1.20
N SER A 329 10.77 -17.83 -1.19
CA SER A 329 10.78 -19.09 -1.97
C SER A 329 9.52 -19.40 -2.78
N MET A 330 8.48 -18.51 -2.79
CA MET A 330 7.24 -18.81 -3.53
C MET A 330 6.74 -17.68 -4.45
N CYS A 331 7.44 -16.59 -4.63
CA CYS A 331 6.85 -15.36 -5.13
C CYS A 331 7.29 -14.87 -6.50
N GLU A 332 8.02 -15.63 -7.32
CA GLU A 332 8.29 -15.18 -8.70
C GLU A 332 7.28 -15.70 -9.72
N ALA A 333 6.57 -16.78 -9.45
CA ALA A 333 5.61 -17.40 -10.38
C ALA A 333 4.14 -17.30 -9.95
N ASP A 334 3.82 -17.18 -8.64
CA ASP A 334 2.43 -17.36 -8.16
C ASP A 334 1.71 -16.07 -7.76
N ALA A 335 2.27 -14.89 -8.02
CA ALA A 335 1.76 -13.62 -7.53
C ALA A 335 0.41 -13.18 -8.12
N CYS A 336 -0.09 -13.84 -9.14
CA CYS A 336 -1.37 -13.52 -9.78
C CYS A 336 -2.43 -14.64 -9.68
N LYS A 337 -2.05 -15.80 -9.15
CA LYS A 337 -3.00 -16.92 -9.10
C LYS A 337 -4.02 -16.72 -7.98
N PRO A 338 -5.31 -16.87 -8.28
CA PRO A 338 -6.35 -16.94 -7.28
C PRO A 338 -6.10 -18.12 -6.34
N LEU A 339 -6.40 -17.95 -5.06
CA LEU A 339 -6.36 -19.04 -4.10
C LEU A 339 -7.37 -20.13 -4.54
N PRO A 340 -7.01 -21.43 -4.50
CA PRO A 340 -7.94 -22.49 -4.85
C PRO A 340 -9.15 -22.47 -3.93
N SER A 341 -10.35 -22.60 -4.50
CA SER A 341 -11.66 -22.54 -3.85
C SER A 341 -11.99 -23.79 -3.00
N LYS A 342 -11.01 -24.44 -2.37
CA LYS A 342 -11.25 -25.59 -1.51
C LYS A 342 -10.44 -25.49 -0.23
N LEU A 343 -11.05 -24.96 0.79
CA LEU A 343 -10.96 -25.54 2.12
C LEU A 343 -12.23 -26.39 2.30
N SER A 344 -12.16 -27.65 1.95
CA SER A 344 -13.06 -28.67 2.46
C SER A 344 -12.63 -28.93 3.89
N VAL A 345 -13.54 -28.68 4.81
CA VAL A 345 -13.70 -29.11 6.21
C VAL A 345 -12.45 -29.60 6.91
#